data_818370939deee8b27c4f3a25fb3dd291
#
_entry.id   818370939deee8b27c4f3a25fb3dd291
#
_cell.length_a   1.000
_cell.length_b   1.000
_cell.length_c   1.000
_cell.angle_alpha   90.00
_cell.angle_beta   90.00
_cell.angle_gamma   90.00
#
_symmetry.space_group_name_H-M   'P 1'
#
loop_
_entity.id
_entity.type
_entity.pdbx_description
1 polymer ?
#
loop_
_entity_poly.entity_id
_entity_poly.type
_entity_poly.pdbx_seq_one_letter_code
_entity_poly.pdbx_strand_id
1 'polypeptide(L)'
;GVNLRYEMNQQVTFSVRETLRIVGETLDGLASAHRAGVVHRDIKPENILLNDRGHVQITDFGLAKAVSQATLSSTGMLLGTAAYLAPEMIQHNQATPQGDLYSVGIMAWEMLAGKVPFTADNPVTLVFKHVHEDVPDITTACPGINAGVAAFLARLTARAVEDRPQDASVAFDELQQLQSNLTIDDWQYRLSAVS
;
A
#
# COMPACT_ATOMS: atom_id res chain seq x y z
N GLY A 1 -12.73 -9.39 14.94
CA GLY A 1 -12.18 -8.39 14.06
C GLY A 1 -12.55 -8.62 12.60
N VAL A 2 -12.26 -7.62 11.80
CA VAL A 2 -12.52 -7.65 10.36
C VAL A 2 -11.24 -7.30 9.65
N ASN A 3 -11.15 -7.60 8.33
CA ASN A 3 -10.00 -7.16 7.57
C ASN A 3 -10.21 -5.72 7.06
N LEU A 4 -9.11 -5.11 6.61
CA LEU A 4 -9.15 -3.73 6.14
C LEU A 4 -10.06 -3.57 4.91
N ARG A 5 -10.14 -4.59 4.05
CA ARG A 5 -11.04 -4.53 2.88
C ARG A 5 -12.49 -4.30 3.30
N TYR A 6 -12.92 -4.97 4.37
CA TYR A 6 -14.27 -4.77 4.89
C TYR A 6 -14.48 -3.30 5.28
N GLU A 7 -13.54 -2.72 6.03
CA GLU A 7 -13.64 -1.31 6.44
C GLU A 7 -13.60 -0.37 5.23
N MET A 8 -12.78 -0.66 4.24
CA MET A 8 -12.70 0.16 3.01
C MET A 8 -14.02 0.14 2.25
N ASN A 9 -14.71 -1.00 2.23
CA ASN A 9 -16.02 -1.10 1.60
C ASN A 9 -17.08 -0.28 2.34
N GLN A 10 -16.93 -0.14 3.67
CA GLN A 10 -17.86 0.63 4.49
C GLN A 10 -17.61 2.13 4.40
N GLN A 11 -16.34 2.54 4.50
CA GLN A 11 -15.98 3.96 4.62
C GLN A 11 -15.67 4.62 3.28
N VAL A 12 -15.25 3.86 2.30
CA VAL A 12 -14.77 4.27 0.97
C VAL A 12 -13.45 5.06 1.07
N THR A 13 -13.41 6.19 1.77
CA THR A 13 -12.19 6.95 2.02
C THR A 13 -11.90 7.03 3.51
N PHE A 14 -10.61 7.21 3.84
CA PHE A 14 -10.13 7.33 5.22
C PHE A 14 -9.49 8.70 5.42
N SER A 15 -9.54 9.19 6.67
CA SER A 15 -8.78 10.38 7.02
C SER A 15 -7.27 10.10 6.97
N VAL A 16 -6.49 11.18 6.89
CA VAL A 16 -5.03 11.07 7.01
C VAL A 16 -4.67 10.40 8.35
N ARG A 17 -5.31 10.81 9.43
CA ARG A 17 -5.07 10.24 10.76
C ARG A 17 -5.23 8.73 10.75
N GLU A 18 -6.35 8.22 10.27
CA GLU A 18 -6.62 6.79 10.26
C GLU A 18 -5.71 6.03 9.29
N THR A 19 -5.48 6.61 8.11
CA THR A 19 -4.57 6.02 7.13
C THR A 19 -3.16 5.86 7.71
N LEU A 20 -2.61 6.92 8.27
CA LEU A 20 -1.23 6.88 8.81
C LEU A 20 -1.13 5.99 10.03
N ARG A 21 -2.19 5.88 10.84
CA ARG A 21 -2.21 4.96 11.96
C ARG A 21 -2.09 3.51 11.47
N ILE A 22 -2.93 3.13 10.52
CA ILE A 22 -2.93 1.76 9.99
C ILE A 22 -1.62 1.48 9.24
N VAL A 23 -1.17 2.41 8.42
CA VAL A 23 0.12 2.29 7.71
C VAL A 23 1.27 2.14 8.71
N GLY A 24 1.28 2.95 9.76
CA GLY A 24 2.33 2.90 10.77
C GLY A 24 2.38 1.56 11.48
N GLU A 25 1.23 1.01 11.89
CA GLU A 25 1.18 -0.31 12.52
C GLU A 25 1.58 -1.42 11.53
N THR A 26 1.19 -1.29 10.27
CA THR A 26 1.58 -2.25 9.23
C THR A 26 3.10 -2.23 9.03
N LEU A 27 3.69 -1.04 8.93
CA LEU A 27 5.15 -0.90 8.78
C LEU A 27 5.89 -1.44 10.01
N ASP A 28 5.37 -1.23 11.21
CA ASP A 28 5.97 -1.77 12.43
C ASP A 28 5.99 -3.30 12.41
N GLY A 29 4.88 -3.93 12.02
CA GLY A 29 4.81 -5.38 11.86
C GLY A 29 5.74 -5.90 10.77
N LEU A 30 5.80 -5.23 9.64
CA LEU A 30 6.72 -5.59 8.55
C LEU A 30 8.18 -5.41 8.96
N ALA A 31 8.48 -4.38 9.77
CA ALA A 31 9.85 -4.15 10.24
C ALA A 31 10.38 -5.35 11.03
N SER A 32 9.54 -5.94 11.90
CA SER A 32 9.91 -7.15 12.63
C SER A 32 10.21 -8.30 11.67
N ALA A 33 9.36 -8.50 10.66
CA ALA A 33 9.56 -9.55 9.67
C ALA A 33 10.83 -9.33 8.84
N HIS A 34 11.04 -8.11 8.38
CA HIS A 34 12.22 -7.78 7.57
C HIS A 34 13.51 -7.98 8.36
N ARG A 35 13.54 -7.65 9.65
CA ARG A 35 14.71 -7.90 10.51
C ARG A 35 14.99 -9.39 10.66
N ALA A 36 13.97 -10.21 10.59
CA ALA A 36 14.11 -11.67 10.64
C ALA A 36 14.39 -12.29 9.26
N GLY A 37 14.57 -11.47 8.23
CA GLY A 37 14.83 -11.93 6.87
C GLY A 37 13.59 -12.43 6.14
N VAL A 38 12.39 -12.06 6.60
CA VAL A 38 11.13 -12.50 6.00
C VAL A 38 10.51 -11.35 5.21
N VAL A 39 10.11 -11.63 3.98
CA VAL A 39 9.36 -10.72 3.12
C VAL A 39 7.95 -11.26 2.98
N HIS A 40 6.95 -10.39 3.10
CA HIS A 40 5.55 -10.82 3.09
C HIS A 40 5.11 -11.29 1.70
N ARG A 41 5.36 -10.49 0.67
CA ARG A 41 5.08 -10.75 -0.75
C ARG A 41 3.64 -10.47 -1.22
N ASP A 42 2.68 -10.36 -0.30
CA ASP A 42 1.26 -10.23 -0.66
C ASP A 42 0.53 -9.25 0.26
N ILE A 43 1.12 -8.07 0.48
CA ILE A 43 0.47 -7.02 1.25
C ILE A 43 -0.69 -6.45 0.44
N LYS A 44 -1.87 -6.51 1.02
CA LYS A 44 -3.12 -5.98 0.47
C LYS A 44 -4.14 -5.88 1.59
N PRO A 45 -5.22 -5.11 1.40
CA PRO A 45 -6.19 -4.89 2.48
C PRO A 45 -6.78 -6.18 3.08
N GLU A 46 -6.95 -7.22 2.28
CA GLU A 46 -7.48 -8.50 2.75
C GLU A 46 -6.58 -9.18 3.78
N ASN A 47 -5.27 -8.86 3.77
CA ASN A 47 -4.29 -9.45 4.68
C ASN A 47 -3.97 -8.55 5.89
N ILE A 48 -4.69 -7.46 6.06
CA ILE A 48 -4.56 -6.57 7.21
C ILE A 48 -5.81 -6.75 8.07
N LEU A 49 -5.66 -7.42 9.21
CA LEU A 49 -6.76 -7.60 10.16
C LEU A 49 -6.78 -6.47 11.15
N LEU A 50 -7.97 -6.01 11.48
CA LEU A 50 -8.19 -5.00 12.51
C LEU A 50 -8.94 -5.68 13.66
N ASN A 51 -8.36 -5.69 14.86
CA ASN A 51 -9.03 -6.26 16.02
C ASN A 51 -10.13 -5.32 16.53
N ASP A 52 -10.80 -5.70 17.62
CA ASP A 52 -11.91 -4.91 18.16
C ASP A 52 -11.52 -3.51 18.61
N ARG A 53 -10.21 -3.30 18.87
CA ARG A 53 -9.66 -1.99 19.23
C ARG A 53 -9.09 -1.25 18.02
N GLY A 54 -9.21 -1.81 16.82
CA GLY A 54 -8.69 -1.22 15.59
C GLY A 54 -7.20 -1.41 15.37
N HIS A 55 -6.52 -2.24 16.17
CA HIS A 55 -5.10 -2.53 15.98
C HIS A 55 -4.87 -3.52 14.83
N VAL A 56 -3.76 -3.33 14.12
CA VAL A 56 -3.40 -4.09 12.93
C VAL A 56 -2.72 -5.40 13.29
N GLN A 57 -3.13 -6.47 12.61
CA GLN A 57 -2.40 -7.74 12.57
C GLN A 57 -2.27 -8.15 11.11
N ILE A 58 -1.04 -8.40 10.67
CA ILE A 58 -0.78 -8.84 9.30
C ILE A 58 -0.90 -10.35 9.24
N THR A 59 -1.61 -10.86 8.23
CA THR A 59 -1.84 -12.29 8.03
C THR A 59 -1.19 -12.78 6.73
N ASP A 60 -1.11 -14.11 6.59
CA ASP A 60 -0.62 -14.80 5.39
C ASP A 60 0.85 -14.52 5.06
N PHE A 61 1.67 -14.34 6.10
CA PHE A 61 3.12 -14.27 5.96
C PHE A 61 3.67 -15.58 5.39
N GLY A 62 4.69 -15.46 4.53
CA GLY A 62 5.47 -16.60 4.09
C GLY A 62 4.80 -17.46 3.04
N LEU A 63 3.67 -17.06 2.48
CA LEU A 63 3.09 -17.75 1.35
C LEU A 63 3.82 -17.31 0.08
N ALA A 64 4.91 -18.03 -0.23
CA ALA A 64 5.69 -17.77 -1.43
C ALA A 64 4.87 -18.18 -2.64
N LYS A 65 4.39 -17.20 -3.41
CA LYS A 65 3.70 -17.48 -4.66
C LYS A 65 4.54 -16.95 -5.80
N ALA A 66 4.94 -17.86 -6.70
CA ALA A 66 5.55 -17.43 -7.95
C ALA A 66 4.51 -16.71 -8.77
N VAL A 67 4.84 -15.49 -9.22
CA VAL A 67 4.00 -14.75 -10.14
C VAL A 67 4.38 -15.19 -11.53
N SER A 68 3.47 -15.87 -12.24
CA SER A 68 3.68 -16.25 -13.63
C SER A 68 2.60 -15.62 -14.50
N GLN A 69 2.90 -15.45 -15.78
CA GLN A 69 1.95 -14.87 -16.71
C GLN A 69 0.72 -15.76 -16.88
N ALA A 70 0.92 -17.09 -16.87
CA ALA A 70 -0.19 -18.04 -16.93
C ALA A 70 -1.11 -17.90 -15.71
N THR A 71 -0.54 -17.73 -14.53
CA THR A 71 -1.30 -17.50 -13.30
C THR A 71 -2.06 -16.18 -13.38
N LEU A 72 -1.41 -15.11 -13.84
CA LEU A 72 -2.03 -13.78 -13.94
C LEU A 72 -3.21 -13.73 -14.91
N SER A 73 -3.21 -14.57 -15.95
CA SER A 73 -4.27 -14.56 -16.94
C SER A 73 -5.47 -15.43 -16.57
N SER A 74 -5.42 -16.20 -15.49
CA SER A 74 -6.36 -17.30 -15.26
C SER A 74 -7.63 -16.93 -14.50
N THR A 75 -7.63 -15.94 -13.59
CA THR A 75 -8.82 -15.66 -12.77
C THR A 75 -8.94 -14.20 -12.35
N GLY A 76 -10.17 -13.76 -12.08
CA GLY A 76 -10.45 -12.42 -11.55
C GLY A 76 -9.93 -12.20 -10.12
N MET A 77 -9.66 -13.28 -9.37
CA MET A 77 -9.06 -13.16 -8.04
C MET A 77 -7.65 -12.58 -8.10
N LEU A 78 -6.93 -12.88 -9.18
CA LEU A 78 -5.57 -12.36 -9.37
C LEU A 78 -5.56 -10.88 -9.75
N LEU A 79 -6.66 -10.37 -10.32
CA LEU A 79 -6.78 -8.96 -10.62
C LEU A 79 -6.67 -8.12 -9.34
N GLY A 80 -7.32 -8.54 -8.26
CA GLY A 80 -7.24 -7.86 -6.97
C GLY A 80 -5.82 -7.86 -6.39
N THR A 81 -5.11 -8.98 -6.47
CA THR A 81 -3.72 -9.09 -6.03
C THR A 81 -2.80 -8.24 -6.92
N ALA A 82 -3.03 -8.27 -8.24
CA ALA A 82 -2.21 -7.52 -9.20
C ALA A 82 -2.24 -6.01 -8.96
N ALA A 83 -3.29 -5.50 -8.33
CA ALA A 83 -3.39 -4.07 -8.02
C ALA A 83 -2.30 -3.58 -7.07
N TYR A 84 -1.67 -4.48 -6.30
CA TYR A 84 -0.69 -4.13 -5.25
C TYR A 84 0.73 -4.61 -5.54
N LEU A 85 0.97 -5.30 -6.64
CA LEU A 85 2.26 -5.92 -6.93
C LEU A 85 3.32 -4.90 -7.35
N ALA A 86 4.50 -5.02 -6.75
CA ALA A 86 5.65 -4.20 -7.11
C ALA A 86 6.19 -4.58 -8.49
N PRO A 87 6.72 -3.61 -9.26
CA PRO A 87 7.25 -3.89 -10.61
C PRO A 87 8.30 -4.98 -10.66
N GLU A 88 9.24 -5.01 -9.71
CA GLU A 88 10.32 -6.00 -9.70
C GLU A 88 9.82 -7.42 -9.41
N MET A 89 8.72 -7.54 -8.64
CA MET A 89 8.08 -8.83 -8.42
C MET A 89 7.50 -9.37 -9.73
N ILE A 90 6.95 -8.49 -10.54
CA ILE A 90 6.36 -8.84 -11.84
C ILE A 90 7.45 -9.19 -12.85
N GLN A 91 8.48 -8.34 -12.97
CA GLN A 91 9.52 -8.49 -13.99
C GLN A 91 10.52 -9.58 -13.69
N HIS A 92 10.88 -9.75 -12.41
CA HIS A 92 12.00 -10.59 -12.01
C HIS A 92 11.63 -11.64 -10.97
N ASN A 93 10.36 -11.72 -10.57
CA ASN A 93 9.89 -12.58 -9.47
C ASN A 93 10.77 -12.38 -8.22
N GLN A 94 11.17 -11.14 -7.99
CA GLN A 94 12.09 -10.78 -6.92
C GLN A 94 11.33 -10.21 -5.74
N ALA A 95 11.26 -10.97 -4.65
CA ALA A 95 10.61 -10.53 -3.41
C ALA A 95 11.64 -9.80 -2.55
N THR A 96 11.36 -8.55 -2.23
CA THR A 96 12.24 -7.70 -1.43
C THR A 96 11.43 -6.95 -0.38
N PRO A 97 12.09 -6.47 0.70
CA PRO A 97 11.42 -5.55 1.64
C PRO A 97 10.81 -4.34 0.94
N GLN A 98 11.51 -3.79 -0.06
CA GLN A 98 11.02 -2.64 -0.83
C GLN A 98 9.75 -2.99 -1.63
N GLY A 99 9.58 -4.25 -2.04
CA GLY A 99 8.36 -4.70 -2.69
C GLY A 99 7.15 -4.65 -1.75
N ASP A 100 7.35 -5.05 -0.50
CA ASP A 100 6.32 -4.91 0.53
C ASP A 100 5.95 -3.44 0.73
N LEU A 101 6.93 -2.55 0.70
CA LEU A 101 6.69 -1.11 0.87
C LEU A 101 5.88 -0.52 -0.28
N TYR A 102 6.16 -0.96 -1.50
CA TYR A 102 5.36 -0.54 -2.66
C TYR A 102 3.88 -0.90 -2.45
N SER A 103 3.62 -2.12 -2.01
CA SER A 103 2.25 -2.59 -1.76
C SER A 103 1.57 -1.80 -0.64
N VAL A 104 2.30 -1.48 0.43
CA VAL A 104 1.79 -0.61 1.50
C VAL A 104 1.42 0.76 0.95
N GLY A 105 2.26 1.31 0.07
CA GLY A 105 2.02 2.61 -0.55
C GLY A 105 0.77 2.62 -1.42
N ILE A 106 0.57 1.57 -2.22
CA ILE A 106 -0.65 1.42 -3.03
C ILE A 106 -1.89 1.34 -2.12
N MET A 107 -1.79 0.56 -1.04
CA MET A 107 -2.88 0.42 -0.07
C MET A 107 -3.22 1.76 0.58
N ALA A 108 -2.22 2.53 1.00
CA ALA A 108 -2.42 3.85 1.58
C ALA A 108 -3.07 4.81 0.56
N TRP A 109 -2.62 4.76 -0.69
CA TRP A 109 -3.18 5.54 -1.78
C TRP A 109 -4.68 5.25 -1.93
N GLU A 110 -5.02 3.96 -1.92
CA GLU A 110 -6.42 3.54 -2.02
C GLU A 110 -7.26 4.00 -0.83
N MET A 111 -6.71 3.91 0.38
CA MET A 111 -7.42 4.37 1.58
C MET A 111 -7.77 5.85 1.49
N LEU A 112 -6.84 6.67 1.01
CA LEU A 112 -7.05 8.11 0.90
C LEU A 112 -7.96 8.49 -0.27
N ALA A 113 -7.80 7.84 -1.41
CA ALA A 113 -8.50 8.19 -2.65
C ALA A 113 -9.83 7.47 -2.83
N GLY A 114 -10.04 6.35 -2.15
CA GLY A 114 -11.23 5.52 -2.30
C GLY A 114 -11.19 4.62 -3.53
N LYS A 115 -10.04 4.55 -4.20
CA LYS A 115 -9.83 3.73 -5.40
C LYS A 115 -8.35 3.46 -5.56
N VAL A 116 -8.00 2.38 -6.26
CA VAL A 116 -6.59 2.10 -6.57
C VAL A 116 -6.07 3.04 -7.67
N PRO A 117 -4.75 3.31 -7.71
CA PRO A 117 -4.20 4.24 -8.71
C PRO A 117 -4.22 3.70 -10.13
N PHE A 118 -4.14 2.38 -10.31
CA PHE A 118 -4.19 1.75 -11.64
C PHE A 118 -5.35 0.76 -11.70
N THR A 119 -6.11 0.80 -12.79
CA THR A 119 -7.18 -0.16 -13.07
C THR A 119 -7.02 -0.69 -14.49
N ALA A 120 -7.52 -1.90 -14.73
CA ALA A 120 -7.50 -2.53 -16.04
C ALA A 120 -8.55 -3.64 -16.08
N ASP A 121 -8.92 -4.07 -17.29
CA ASP A 121 -9.91 -5.13 -17.49
C ASP A 121 -9.37 -6.52 -17.18
N ASN A 122 -8.04 -6.67 -17.15
CA ASN A 122 -7.41 -7.96 -16.88
C ASN A 122 -6.09 -7.78 -16.14
N PRO A 123 -5.60 -8.84 -15.44
CA PRO A 123 -4.39 -8.73 -14.64
C PRO A 123 -3.13 -8.40 -15.45
N VAL A 124 -3.02 -8.89 -16.68
CA VAL A 124 -1.84 -8.66 -17.52
C VAL A 124 -1.67 -7.18 -17.82
N THR A 125 -2.76 -6.51 -18.21
CA THR A 125 -2.73 -5.06 -18.47
C THR A 125 -2.42 -4.28 -17.17
N LEU A 126 -2.97 -4.71 -16.05
CA LEU A 126 -2.76 -4.05 -14.77
C LEU A 126 -1.28 -4.12 -14.34
N VAL A 127 -0.67 -5.32 -14.42
CA VAL A 127 0.74 -5.45 -14.05
C VAL A 127 1.65 -4.69 -15.01
N PHE A 128 1.26 -4.60 -16.29
CA PHE A 128 2.00 -3.78 -17.27
C PHE A 128 2.07 -2.33 -16.81
N LYS A 129 0.97 -1.79 -16.30
CA LYS A 129 0.93 -0.42 -15.77
C LYS A 129 1.90 -0.22 -14.60
N HIS A 130 1.95 -1.18 -13.67
CA HIS A 130 2.88 -1.11 -12.54
C HIS A 130 4.34 -1.09 -12.99
N VAL A 131 4.64 -1.80 -14.06
CA VAL A 131 6.01 -1.90 -14.58
C VAL A 131 6.41 -0.65 -15.36
N HIS A 132 5.49 -0.05 -16.12
CA HIS A 132 5.82 0.98 -17.11
C HIS A 132 5.34 2.38 -16.76
N GLU A 133 4.46 2.54 -15.78
CA GLU A 133 3.92 3.85 -15.41
C GLU A 133 4.26 4.19 -13.96
N ASP A 134 4.47 5.46 -13.70
CA ASP A 134 4.61 5.93 -12.33
C ASP A 134 3.23 6.02 -11.68
N VAL A 135 3.16 5.67 -10.41
CA VAL A 135 1.94 5.85 -9.63
C VAL A 135 1.60 7.34 -9.62
N PRO A 136 0.36 7.73 -9.98
CA PRO A 136 -0.01 9.14 -9.96
C PRO A 136 0.18 9.75 -8.57
N ASP A 137 0.61 11.00 -8.50
CA ASP A 137 0.72 11.68 -7.21
C ASP A 137 -0.65 11.72 -6.53
N ILE A 138 -0.69 11.43 -5.23
CA ILE A 138 -1.96 11.39 -4.50
C ILE A 138 -2.70 12.72 -4.55
N THR A 139 -2.01 13.83 -4.74
CA THR A 139 -2.64 15.13 -4.85
C THR A 139 -3.58 15.24 -6.04
N THR A 140 -3.39 14.39 -7.06
CA THR A 140 -4.31 14.36 -8.21
C THR A 140 -5.68 13.83 -7.83
N ALA A 141 -5.74 12.93 -6.84
CA ALA A 141 -6.99 12.35 -6.34
C ALA A 141 -7.48 13.04 -5.06
N CYS A 142 -6.56 13.59 -4.28
CA CYS A 142 -6.84 14.20 -2.97
C CYS A 142 -6.31 15.63 -2.94
N PRO A 143 -7.02 16.59 -3.59
CA PRO A 143 -6.56 17.98 -3.59
C PRO A 143 -6.47 18.52 -2.15
N GLY A 144 -5.42 19.26 -1.88
CA GLY A 144 -5.22 19.89 -0.57
C GLY A 144 -4.61 18.99 0.50
N ILE A 145 -4.33 17.73 0.18
CA ILE A 145 -3.64 16.85 1.13
C ILE A 145 -2.24 17.38 1.43
N ASN A 146 -1.74 17.17 2.64
CA ASN A 146 -0.43 17.65 3.07
C ASN A 146 0.67 17.16 2.11
N ALA A 147 1.57 18.05 1.72
CA ALA A 147 2.63 17.73 0.76
C ALA A 147 3.60 16.67 1.29
N GLY A 148 3.84 16.63 2.60
CA GLY A 148 4.70 15.60 3.22
C GLY A 148 4.08 14.22 3.14
N VAL A 149 2.76 14.12 3.32
CA VAL A 149 2.02 12.87 3.15
C VAL A 149 2.13 12.41 1.70
N ALA A 150 1.91 13.33 0.75
CA ALA A 150 2.03 13.02 -0.67
C ALA A 150 3.44 12.53 -1.04
N ALA A 151 4.47 13.19 -0.52
CA ALA A 151 5.87 12.81 -0.77
C ALA A 151 6.19 11.43 -0.20
N PHE A 152 5.67 11.13 0.99
CA PHE A 152 5.87 9.82 1.61
C PHE A 152 5.26 8.69 0.76
N LEU A 153 4.03 8.88 0.29
CA LEU A 153 3.38 7.89 -0.58
C LEU A 153 4.14 7.74 -1.90
N ALA A 154 4.59 8.84 -2.50
CA ALA A 154 5.36 8.80 -3.74
C ALA A 154 6.66 8.01 -3.55
N ARG A 155 7.31 8.16 -2.40
CA ARG A 155 8.54 7.44 -2.08
C ARG A 155 8.28 5.94 -1.93
N LEU A 156 7.20 5.54 -1.23
CA LEU A 156 6.87 4.12 -1.08
C LEU A 156 6.54 3.47 -2.43
N THR A 157 5.90 4.19 -3.32
CA THR A 157 5.43 3.66 -4.60
C THR A 157 6.34 3.99 -5.77
N ALA A 158 7.56 4.46 -5.51
CA ALA A 158 8.53 4.72 -6.55
C ALA A 158 8.74 3.45 -7.40
N ARG A 159 8.78 3.63 -8.72
CA ARG A 159 8.91 2.48 -9.63
C ARG A 159 10.25 1.80 -9.48
N ALA A 160 11.33 2.56 -9.29
CA ALA A 160 12.66 2.03 -9.06
C ALA A 160 12.81 1.63 -7.58
N VAL A 161 13.30 0.42 -7.35
CA VAL A 161 13.48 -0.13 -5.99
C VAL A 161 14.38 0.77 -5.14
N GLU A 162 15.46 1.26 -5.73
CA GLU A 162 16.45 2.10 -5.03
C GLU A 162 15.91 3.46 -4.61
N ASP A 163 14.80 3.89 -5.17
CA ASP A 163 14.17 5.17 -4.81
C ASP A 163 13.20 5.02 -3.63
N ARG A 164 12.95 3.80 -3.17
CA ARG A 164 12.11 3.53 -2.00
C ARG A 164 12.97 3.45 -0.74
N PRO A 165 12.35 3.57 0.46
CA PRO A 165 13.07 3.23 1.69
C PRO A 165 13.61 1.80 1.63
N GLN A 166 14.70 1.54 2.33
CA GLN A 166 15.42 0.27 2.26
C GLN A 166 14.61 -0.89 2.83
N ASP A 167 13.86 -0.62 3.88
CA ASP A 167 12.98 -1.61 4.54
C ASP A 167 11.91 -0.89 5.35
N ALA A 168 11.06 -1.67 6.02
CA ALA A 168 9.95 -1.11 6.78
C ALA A 168 10.40 -0.31 8.01
N SER A 169 11.56 -0.61 8.60
CA SER A 169 12.08 0.16 9.72
C SER A 169 12.42 1.59 9.28
N VAL A 170 13.08 1.73 8.13
CA VAL A 170 13.42 3.05 7.57
C VAL A 170 12.15 3.80 7.20
N ALA A 171 11.20 3.13 6.57
CA ALA A 171 9.92 3.73 6.19
C ALA A 171 9.14 4.20 7.44
N PHE A 172 9.14 3.40 8.48
CA PHE A 172 8.49 3.76 9.75
C PHE A 172 9.10 5.03 10.34
N ASP A 173 10.43 5.14 10.35
CA ASP A 173 11.11 6.32 10.86
C ASP A 173 10.77 7.56 10.02
N GLU A 174 10.70 7.43 8.71
CA GLU A 174 10.30 8.53 7.83
C GLU A 174 8.86 8.97 8.12
N LEU A 175 7.97 8.01 8.39
CA LEU A 175 6.60 8.32 8.76
C LEU A 175 6.53 9.09 10.07
N GLN A 176 7.30 8.68 11.08
CA GLN A 176 7.33 9.36 12.36
C GLN A 176 7.79 10.81 12.23
N GLN A 177 8.81 11.06 11.41
CA GLN A 177 9.30 12.41 11.15
C GLN A 177 8.25 13.28 10.45
N LEU A 178 7.61 12.74 9.44
CA LEU A 178 6.54 13.42 8.71
C LEU A 178 5.40 13.81 9.67
N GLN A 179 5.01 12.90 10.56
CA GLN A 179 3.89 13.13 11.47
C GLN A 179 4.12 14.32 12.39
N SER A 180 5.36 14.59 12.78
CA SER A 180 5.68 15.70 13.67
C SER A 180 5.41 17.07 13.04
N ASN A 181 5.24 17.14 11.72
CA ASN A 181 4.99 18.37 10.99
C ASN A 181 3.53 18.56 10.58
N LEU A 182 2.64 17.62 10.93
CA LEU A 182 1.24 17.72 10.54
C LEU A 182 0.45 18.61 11.50
N THR A 183 -0.36 19.51 10.91
CA THR A 183 -1.31 20.32 11.67
C THR A 183 -2.56 19.50 12.01
N ILE A 184 -3.42 20.03 12.86
CA ILE A 184 -4.72 19.40 13.17
C ILE A 184 -5.53 19.23 11.89
N ASP A 185 -5.54 20.23 11.02
CA ASP A 185 -6.27 20.16 9.76
C ASP A 185 -5.69 19.08 8.85
N ASP A 186 -4.36 18.94 8.81
CA ASP A 186 -3.72 17.86 8.03
C ASP A 186 -4.16 16.48 8.52
N TRP A 187 -4.20 16.27 9.83
CA TRP A 187 -4.62 15.01 10.44
C TRP A 187 -6.09 14.69 10.12
N GLN A 188 -6.94 15.70 10.08
CA GLN A 188 -8.38 15.54 9.85
C GLN A 188 -8.74 15.43 8.36
N TYR A 189 -7.78 15.71 7.48
CA TYR A 189 -8.06 15.66 6.05
C TYR A 189 -8.69 14.34 5.66
N ARG A 190 -9.77 14.41 4.93
CA ARG A 190 -10.45 13.27 4.34
C ARG A 190 -11.11 13.73 3.04
N LEU A 191 -10.91 12.97 1.96
CA LEU A 191 -11.55 13.27 0.70
C LEU A 191 -13.06 13.13 0.87
N SER A 192 -13.79 14.20 0.51
CA SER A 192 -15.24 14.16 0.57
C SER A 192 -15.78 13.18 -0.45
N ALA A 193 -16.67 12.29 -0.01
CA ALA A 193 -17.40 11.45 -0.94
C ALA A 193 -18.23 12.38 -1.82
N VAL A 194 -17.88 12.47 -3.10
CA VAL A 194 -18.67 13.24 -4.05
C VAL A 194 -19.86 12.39 -4.43
N SER A 195 -21.01 12.87 -4.08
CA SER A 195 -22.26 12.25 -4.48
C SER A 195 -22.46 12.35 -5.98
#